data_8c4e8b5cab8b1281b8747b67eaf16141
#
_entry.id   8c4e8b5cab8b1281b8747b67eaf16141
#
_cell.length_a   1.000
_cell.length_b   1.000
_cell.length_c   1.000
_cell.angle_alpha   90.00
_cell.angle_beta   90.00
_cell.angle_gamma   90.00
#
_symmetry.space_group_name_H-M   'P 1'
#
loop_
_entity.id
_entity.type
_entity.pdbx_description
1 polymer ?
#
loop_
_entity_poly.entity_id
_entity_poly.type
_entity_poly.pdbx_seq_one_letter_code
_entity_poly.pdbx_strand_id
1 'polypeptide(L)'
;MQHPFSRPLMHHIASGPAPTRSKWYGFPGILVLLMLAGCQNQEFEQASGETLEWESLRGQWVLVNYWAGWCRPCLEEIPELNSLNRSGSVVVLGVNFDDVKGQSLIDLGEKMGIEYAMLAEDPGPDLGWQLPVGLPVTFVVDPQGNLKEALFGQQTEEEFKNALIRE
;
A
#
# COMPACT_ATOMS: atom_id res chain seq x y z
N MET A 1 -4.06 81.83 16.27
CA MET A 1 -4.44 82.90 15.30
C MET A 1 -5.09 82.28 14.14
N GLN A 2 -6.37 82.35 14.14
CA GLN A 2 -7.27 82.95 13.14
C GLN A 2 -7.45 82.16 11.87
N HIS A 3 -8.70 81.75 11.77
CA HIS A 3 -9.48 81.41 10.59
C HIS A 3 -9.40 82.46 9.46
N PRO A 4 -9.94 82.29 8.19
CA PRO A 4 -11.31 81.90 7.98
C PRO A 4 -11.62 81.11 6.63
N PHE A 5 -12.79 80.51 6.62
CA PHE A 5 -13.90 80.53 5.65
C PHE A 5 -13.61 80.54 4.14
N SER A 6 -14.19 79.57 3.40
CA SER A 6 -15.30 79.85 2.48
C SER A 6 -15.87 78.53 1.85
N ARG A 7 -17.17 78.36 1.94
CA ARG A 7 -18.10 77.51 1.15
C ARG A 7 -18.47 78.28 -0.11
N PRO A 8 -19.36 77.78 -0.96
CA PRO A 8 -19.63 76.48 -1.60
C PRO A 8 -19.74 76.63 -3.12
N LEU A 9 -19.85 75.50 -3.86
CA LEU A 9 -20.59 75.53 -5.14
C LEU A 9 -21.24 74.17 -5.45
N MET A 10 -22.56 74.19 -5.40
CA MET A 10 -23.43 73.18 -6.00
C MET A 10 -23.23 73.22 -7.51
N HIS A 11 -23.23 72.06 -8.18
CA HIS A 11 -23.90 71.85 -9.46
C HIS A 11 -23.86 70.40 -9.91
N HIS A 12 -24.97 69.97 -10.14
CA HIS A 12 -25.68 69.24 -11.18
C HIS A 12 -25.77 67.73 -11.01
N ILE A 13 -27.00 67.38 -10.69
CA ILE A 13 -27.64 66.10 -10.86
C ILE A 13 -27.63 65.76 -12.33
N ALA A 14 -26.98 64.69 -12.74
CA ALA A 14 -27.18 64.03 -13.99
C ALA A 14 -27.76 62.64 -13.73
N SER A 15 -29.04 62.51 -14.00
CA SER A 15 -29.82 61.27 -14.03
C SER A 15 -29.29 60.38 -15.14
N GLY A 16 -28.53 59.34 -14.75
CA GLY A 16 -28.14 58.25 -15.64
C GLY A 16 -29.22 57.18 -15.66
N PRO A 17 -29.41 56.51 -16.80
CA PRO A 17 -30.46 55.49 -16.94
C PRO A 17 -30.21 54.26 -16.08
N ALA A 18 -31.30 53.68 -15.58
CA ALA A 18 -31.32 52.49 -14.75
C ALA A 18 -30.63 51.29 -15.43
N PRO A 19 -29.86 50.48 -14.69
CA PRO A 19 -29.26 49.28 -15.24
C PRO A 19 -30.38 48.26 -15.53
N THR A 20 -30.45 47.82 -16.77
CA THR A 20 -31.31 46.73 -17.22
C THR A 20 -30.87 45.46 -16.51
N ARG A 21 -31.79 44.83 -15.77
CA ARG A 21 -31.65 43.51 -15.16
C ARG A 21 -31.44 42.49 -16.29
N SER A 22 -30.20 42.13 -16.57
CA SER A 22 -29.91 40.92 -17.33
C SER A 22 -30.26 39.72 -16.46
N LYS A 23 -31.30 39.00 -16.86
CA LYS A 23 -31.58 37.67 -16.29
C LYS A 23 -30.46 36.75 -16.69
N TRP A 24 -29.51 36.56 -15.75
CA TRP A 24 -28.58 35.47 -15.84
C TRP A 24 -29.34 34.18 -15.55
N TYR A 25 -29.69 33.47 -16.61
CA TYR A 25 -30.07 32.09 -16.51
C TYR A 25 -28.80 31.32 -16.12
N GLY A 26 -28.58 31.18 -14.82
CA GLY A 26 -27.57 30.31 -14.30
C GLY A 26 -27.93 28.87 -14.68
N PHE A 27 -27.29 28.35 -15.70
CA PHE A 27 -27.17 26.90 -15.87
C PHE A 27 -26.36 26.39 -14.68
N PRO A 28 -26.95 25.55 -13.82
CA PRO A 28 -26.12 24.79 -12.88
C PRO A 28 -25.40 23.73 -13.69
N GLY A 29 -24.23 24.10 -14.23
CA GLY A 29 -23.28 23.12 -14.72
C GLY A 29 -22.89 22.23 -13.54
N ILE A 30 -23.61 21.12 -13.37
CA ILE A 30 -23.17 20.02 -12.51
C ILE A 30 -21.93 19.47 -13.17
N LEU A 31 -20.79 19.98 -12.74
CA LEU A 31 -19.48 19.38 -13.00
C LEU A 31 -19.44 18.05 -12.19
N VAL A 32 -19.98 16.99 -12.78
CA VAL A 32 -19.80 15.63 -12.29
C VAL A 32 -18.32 15.30 -12.49
N LEU A 33 -17.52 15.62 -11.48
CA LEU A 33 -16.15 15.17 -11.38
C LEU A 33 -16.22 13.65 -11.14
N LEU A 34 -16.19 12.87 -12.24
CA LEU A 34 -15.99 11.43 -12.20
C LEU A 34 -14.61 11.23 -11.57
N MET A 35 -14.60 10.99 -10.25
CA MET A 35 -13.47 10.42 -9.54
C MET A 35 -13.29 9.01 -10.10
N LEU A 36 -12.51 8.88 -11.16
CA LEU A 36 -11.91 7.61 -11.55
C LEU A 36 -10.94 7.25 -10.39
N ALA A 37 -11.45 6.59 -9.36
CA ALA A 37 -10.63 5.84 -8.46
C ALA A 37 -10.01 4.72 -9.32
N GLY A 38 -8.86 5.02 -9.92
CA GLY A 38 -8.04 4.01 -10.56
C GLY A 38 -7.63 3.05 -9.46
N CYS A 39 -8.14 1.83 -9.50
CA CYS A 39 -7.51 0.72 -8.81
C CYS A 39 -6.08 0.67 -9.36
N GLN A 40 -5.11 1.11 -8.57
CA GLN A 40 -3.71 0.90 -8.90
C GLN A 40 -3.48 -0.60 -8.66
N ASN A 41 -3.50 -1.40 -9.73
CA ASN A 41 -3.05 -2.77 -9.68
C ASN A 41 -1.56 -2.72 -9.36
N GLN A 42 -1.20 -3.15 -8.15
CA GLN A 42 0.19 -3.33 -7.77
C GLN A 42 0.65 -4.70 -8.27
N GLU A 43 1.69 -4.69 -9.07
CA GLU A 43 2.31 -5.88 -9.65
C GLU A 43 3.70 -6.05 -9.05
N PHE A 44 4.04 -7.28 -8.65
CA PHE A 44 5.34 -7.63 -8.12
C PHE A 44 5.95 -8.76 -8.96
N GLU A 45 7.20 -8.60 -9.34
CA GLU A 45 7.94 -9.67 -10.02
C GLU A 45 8.36 -10.73 -8.99
N GLN A 46 8.17 -12.00 -9.35
CA GLN A 46 8.69 -13.13 -8.60
C GLN A 46 10.09 -13.49 -9.07
N ALA A 47 10.86 -14.17 -8.23
CA ALA A 47 12.19 -14.68 -8.59
C ALA A 47 12.17 -15.59 -9.84
N SER A 48 11.05 -16.25 -10.10
CA SER A 48 10.79 -17.06 -11.30
C SER A 48 10.66 -16.25 -12.60
N GLY A 49 10.49 -14.91 -12.50
CA GLY A 49 10.14 -14.02 -13.62
C GLY A 49 8.64 -13.92 -13.89
N GLU A 50 7.80 -14.58 -13.10
CA GLU A 50 6.35 -14.44 -13.18
C GLU A 50 5.90 -13.16 -12.48
N THR A 51 4.85 -12.52 -12.99
CA THR A 51 4.24 -11.35 -12.35
C THR A 51 3.14 -11.79 -11.40
N LEU A 52 3.17 -11.29 -10.18
CA LEU A 52 2.13 -11.43 -9.17
C LEU A 52 1.30 -10.15 -9.11
N GLU A 53 0.05 -10.22 -9.49
CA GLU A 53 -0.92 -9.14 -9.25
C GLU A 53 -1.36 -9.19 -7.78
N TRP A 54 -1.01 -8.16 -7.00
CA TRP A 54 -1.31 -8.14 -5.56
C TRP A 54 -2.81 -8.25 -5.27
N GLU A 55 -3.63 -7.59 -6.07
CA GLU A 55 -5.09 -7.64 -5.95
C GLU A 55 -5.67 -9.05 -6.18
N SER A 56 -4.95 -9.95 -6.89
CA SER A 56 -5.36 -11.34 -7.08
C SER A 56 -5.33 -12.17 -5.80
N LEU A 57 -4.65 -11.67 -4.77
CA LEU A 57 -4.57 -12.32 -3.45
C LEU A 57 -5.78 -12.01 -2.56
N ARG A 58 -6.67 -11.11 -2.98
CA ARG A 58 -7.89 -10.80 -2.21
C ARG A 58 -8.73 -12.05 -1.95
N GLY A 59 -9.30 -12.13 -0.76
CA GLY A 59 -10.03 -13.30 -0.30
C GLY A 59 -9.18 -14.40 0.32
N GLN A 60 -7.85 -14.23 0.31
CA GLN A 60 -6.90 -15.17 0.89
C GLN A 60 -6.07 -14.50 1.98
N TRP A 61 -5.69 -15.26 3.00
CA TRP A 61 -4.65 -14.87 3.92
C TRP A 61 -3.30 -14.94 3.23
N VAL A 62 -2.43 -13.96 3.47
CA VAL A 62 -1.07 -13.94 2.93
C VAL A 62 -0.06 -13.76 4.05
N LEU A 63 0.99 -14.57 4.01
CA LEU A 63 2.17 -14.45 4.89
C LEU A 63 3.34 -13.98 4.04
N VAL A 64 3.87 -12.79 4.33
CA VAL A 64 5.07 -12.27 3.67
C VAL A 64 6.23 -12.41 4.63
N ASN A 65 7.07 -13.41 4.37
CA ASN A 65 8.18 -13.82 5.22
C ASN A 65 9.49 -13.20 4.76
N TYR A 66 10.10 -12.42 5.63
CA TYR A 66 11.43 -11.82 5.42
C TYR A 66 12.49 -12.74 6.00
N TRP A 67 13.44 -13.14 5.17
CA TRP A 67 14.47 -14.11 5.50
C TRP A 67 15.84 -13.74 4.89
N ALA A 68 16.91 -14.38 5.37
CA ALA A 68 18.24 -14.26 4.80
C ALA A 68 19.02 -15.58 4.91
N GLY A 69 19.99 -15.78 4.03
CA GLY A 69 20.80 -16.99 3.99
C GLY A 69 21.64 -17.27 5.24
N TRP A 70 21.97 -16.25 6.01
CA TRP A 70 22.70 -16.32 7.27
C TRP A 70 21.79 -16.42 8.51
N CYS A 71 20.49 -16.26 8.34
CA CYS A 71 19.52 -16.25 9.42
C CYS A 71 19.14 -17.68 9.83
N ARG A 72 19.78 -18.20 10.86
CA ARG A 72 19.51 -19.57 11.34
C ARG A 72 18.05 -19.77 11.80
N PRO A 73 17.43 -18.87 12.60
CA PRO A 73 16.02 -19.04 12.96
C PRO A 73 15.08 -19.03 11.77
N CYS A 74 15.42 -18.32 10.66
CA CYS A 74 14.63 -18.35 9.44
C CYS A 74 14.62 -19.75 8.80
N LEU A 75 15.79 -20.43 8.80
CA LEU A 75 15.91 -21.82 8.34
C LEU A 75 14.99 -22.78 9.11
N GLU A 76 14.83 -22.54 10.40
CA GLU A 76 14.06 -23.40 11.30
C GLU A 76 12.55 -23.23 11.10
N GLU A 77 12.06 -22.08 10.59
CA GLU A 77 10.63 -21.85 10.32
C GLU A 77 10.19 -22.14 8.87
N ILE A 78 11.12 -22.25 7.91
CA ILE A 78 10.81 -22.53 6.51
C ILE A 78 9.96 -23.80 6.33
N PRO A 79 10.21 -24.94 6.99
CA PRO A 79 9.36 -26.13 6.88
C PRO A 79 7.90 -25.88 7.29
N GLU A 80 7.66 -25.04 8.30
CA GLU A 80 6.33 -24.67 8.77
C GLU A 80 5.59 -23.83 7.71
N LEU A 81 6.28 -22.85 7.13
CA LEU A 81 5.76 -22.02 6.05
C LEU A 81 5.48 -22.84 4.78
N ASN A 82 6.37 -23.78 4.42
CA ASN A 82 6.15 -24.72 3.32
C ASN A 82 4.89 -25.56 3.54
N SER A 83 4.68 -26.06 4.76
CA SER A 83 3.50 -26.84 5.14
C SER A 83 2.22 -26.01 4.96
N LEU A 84 2.21 -24.79 5.46
CA LEU A 84 1.08 -23.86 5.34
C LEU A 84 0.77 -23.56 3.87
N ASN A 85 1.78 -23.25 3.08
CA ASN A 85 1.61 -22.94 1.65
C ASN A 85 1.04 -24.15 0.88
N ARG A 86 1.56 -25.36 1.14
CA ARG A 86 1.03 -26.60 0.52
C ARG A 86 -0.40 -26.93 0.92
N SER A 87 -0.83 -26.53 2.10
CA SER A 87 -2.22 -26.75 2.55
C SER A 87 -3.24 -25.97 1.73
N GLY A 88 -2.81 -24.91 1.03
CA GLY A 88 -3.68 -24.01 0.26
C GLY A 88 -4.57 -23.12 1.12
N SER A 89 -4.39 -23.13 2.44
CA SER A 89 -5.17 -22.29 3.37
C SER A 89 -4.64 -20.86 3.46
N VAL A 90 -3.41 -20.63 3.03
CA VAL A 90 -2.72 -19.35 3.06
C VAL A 90 -1.70 -19.29 1.91
N VAL A 91 -1.52 -18.12 1.34
CA VAL A 91 -0.44 -17.87 0.38
C VAL A 91 0.80 -17.42 1.16
N VAL A 92 1.95 -18.04 0.91
CA VAL A 92 3.22 -17.63 1.48
C VAL A 92 4.10 -17.02 0.40
N LEU A 93 4.66 -15.84 0.68
CA LEU A 93 5.60 -15.12 -0.17
C LEU A 93 6.89 -14.87 0.59
N GLY A 94 8.03 -15.16 -0.03
CA GLY A 94 9.34 -14.92 0.57
C GLY A 94 9.96 -13.61 0.07
N VAL A 95 10.58 -12.86 0.97
CA VAL A 95 11.36 -11.66 0.65
C VAL A 95 12.77 -11.83 1.21
N ASN A 96 13.79 -11.78 0.34
CA ASN A 96 15.17 -11.86 0.78
C ASN A 96 15.63 -10.51 1.33
N PHE A 97 16.08 -10.48 2.58
CA PHE A 97 16.48 -9.25 3.28
C PHE A 97 17.77 -8.62 2.72
N ASP A 98 18.63 -9.43 2.12
CA ASP A 98 19.92 -8.98 1.56
C ASP A 98 19.80 -8.48 0.11
N ASP A 99 18.55 -8.36 -0.43
CA ASP A 99 18.27 -7.93 -1.79
C ASP A 99 18.98 -8.78 -2.87
N VAL A 100 19.14 -10.07 -2.61
CA VAL A 100 19.66 -11.02 -3.60
C VAL A 100 18.64 -11.19 -4.71
N LYS A 101 19.07 -11.14 -5.98
CA LYS A 101 18.17 -11.09 -7.15
C LYS A 101 18.48 -12.17 -8.18
N GLY A 102 17.50 -12.36 -9.08
CA GLY A 102 17.62 -13.24 -10.24
C GLY A 102 17.97 -14.68 -9.87
N GLN A 103 18.81 -15.33 -10.69
CA GLN A 103 19.19 -16.74 -10.49
C GLN A 103 19.81 -17.00 -9.10
N SER A 104 20.58 -16.05 -8.56
CA SER A 104 21.19 -16.19 -7.24
C SER A 104 20.14 -16.27 -6.13
N LEU A 105 19.00 -15.60 -6.26
CA LEU A 105 17.89 -15.70 -5.32
C LEU A 105 17.22 -17.09 -5.40
N ILE A 106 17.02 -17.59 -6.60
CA ILE A 106 16.45 -18.94 -6.81
C ILE A 106 17.35 -20.00 -6.18
N ASP A 107 18.65 -19.98 -6.53
CA ASP A 107 19.62 -20.93 -6.01
C ASP A 107 19.73 -20.88 -4.47
N LEU A 108 19.65 -19.67 -3.90
CA LEU A 108 19.67 -19.47 -2.46
C LEU A 108 18.40 -20.04 -1.81
N GLY A 109 17.22 -19.76 -2.37
CA GLY A 109 15.94 -20.29 -1.89
C GLY A 109 15.89 -21.82 -1.92
N GLU A 110 16.35 -22.42 -3.01
CA GLU A 110 16.47 -23.89 -3.13
C GLU A 110 17.40 -24.47 -2.05
N LYS A 111 18.56 -23.84 -1.85
CA LYS A 111 19.51 -24.24 -0.80
C LYS A 111 18.92 -24.14 0.61
N MET A 112 18.04 -23.16 0.84
CA MET A 112 17.32 -22.96 2.10
C MET A 112 16.11 -23.90 2.26
N GLY A 113 15.70 -24.58 1.18
CA GLY A 113 14.54 -25.47 1.17
C GLY A 113 13.20 -24.72 1.08
N ILE A 114 13.20 -23.52 0.52
CA ILE A 114 11.96 -22.73 0.29
C ILE A 114 11.20 -23.33 -0.87
N GLU A 115 9.90 -23.64 -0.65
CA GLU A 115 8.99 -24.23 -1.67
C GLU A 115 7.86 -23.25 -2.08
N TYR A 116 7.80 -22.08 -1.46
CA TYR A 116 6.83 -21.03 -1.79
C TYR A 116 7.45 -19.94 -2.69
N ALA A 117 6.58 -19.15 -3.31
CA ALA A 117 7.02 -18.07 -4.20
C ALA A 117 7.88 -17.04 -3.49
N MET A 118 8.97 -16.62 -4.13
CA MET A 118 9.83 -15.54 -3.65
C MET A 118 9.65 -14.32 -4.53
N LEU A 119 9.47 -13.15 -3.92
CA LEU A 119 9.44 -11.88 -4.63
C LEU A 119 10.86 -11.45 -5.01
N ALA A 120 11.01 -10.88 -6.19
CA ALA A 120 12.29 -10.37 -6.68
C ALA A 120 12.74 -9.10 -5.94
N GLU A 121 11.79 -8.36 -5.37
CA GLU A 121 12.01 -7.13 -4.62
C GLU A 121 11.09 -7.08 -3.38
N ASP A 122 11.44 -6.22 -2.43
CA ASP A 122 10.62 -5.98 -1.23
C ASP A 122 9.35 -5.22 -1.60
N PRO A 123 8.15 -5.77 -1.36
CA PRO A 123 6.89 -5.11 -1.63
C PRO A 123 6.53 -4.03 -0.59
N GLY A 124 7.24 -4.00 0.54
CA GLY A 124 6.93 -3.12 1.67
C GLY A 124 6.82 -1.65 1.31
N PRO A 125 7.79 -1.05 0.57
CA PRO A 125 7.72 0.35 0.18
C PRO A 125 6.46 0.70 -0.63
N ASP A 126 6.06 -0.15 -1.57
CA ASP A 126 4.90 0.08 -2.43
C ASP A 126 3.58 -0.15 -1.68
N LEU A 127 3.59 -1.04 -0.68
CA LEU A 127 2.45 -1.33 0.20
C LEU A 127 2.39 -0.40 1.44
N GLY A 128 3.35 0.52 1.58
CA GLY A 128 3.41 1.45 2.69
C GLY A 128 3.84 0.81 4.02
N TRP A 129 4.53 -0.33 3.97
CA TRP A 129 5.03 -1.01 5.15
C TRP A 129 6.44 -0.52 5.52
N GLN A 130 6.76 -0.61 6.79
CA GLN A 130 8.12 -0.33 7.25
C GLN A 130 8.97 -1.59 7.14
N LEU A 131 10.20 -1.43 6.64
CA LEU A 131 11.19 -2.51 6.63
C LEU A 131 11.40 -3.06 8.04
N PRO A 132 11.43 -4.40 8.20
CA PRO A 132 11.70 -5.00 9.50
C PRO A 132 13.12 -4.69 9.98
N VAL A 133 13.28 -4.52 11.29
CA VAL A 133 14.58 -4.24 11.93
C VAL A 133 15.33 -5.48 12.35
N GLY A 134 14.80 -6.68 12.11
CA GLY A 134 15.40 -7.95 12.49
C GLY A 134 14.73 -9.13 11.80
N LEU A 135 15.36 -10.31 11.86
CA LEU A 135 14.91 -11.54 11.22
C LEU A 135 14.80 -12.72 12.22
N PRO A 136 13.91 -13.70 11.92
CA PRO A 136 12.87 -13.62 10.89
C PRO A 136 11.75 -12.68 11.29
N VAL A 137 11.00 -12.18 10.30
CA VAL A 137 9.72 -11.53 10.53
C VAL A 137 8.76 -11.94 9.44
N THR A 138 7.51 -12.21 9.81
CA THR A 138 6.45 -12.53 8.87
C THR A 138 5.30 -11.55 9.02
N PHE A 139 4.99 -10.84 7.95
CA PHE A 139 3.83 -9.94 7.88
C PHE A 139 2.59 -10.73 7.53
N VAL A 140 1.55 -10.58 8.34
CA VAL A 140 0.26 -11.23 8.17
C VAL A 140 -0.69 -10.26 7.49
N VAL A 141 -1.16 -10.62 6.30
CA VAL A 141 -2.10 -9.81 5.51
C VAL A 141 -3.45 -10.51 5.49
N ASP A 142 -4.49 -9.76 5.81
CA ASP A 142 -5.85 -10.28 5.86
C ASP A 142 -6.47 -10.46 4.45
N PRO A 143 -7.61 -11.19 4.31
CA PRO A 143 -8.28 -11.37 3.02
C PRO A 143 -8.77 -10.07 2.37
N GLN A 144 -8.82 -8.98 3.11
CA GLN A 144 -9.11 -7.64 2.58
C GLN A 144 -7.85 -6.93 2.06
N GLY A 145 -6.67 -7.56 2.22
CA GLY A 145 -5.38 -7.06 1.78
C GLY A 145 -4.76 -6.02 2.71
N ASN A 146 -5.20 -5.94 3.96
CA ASN A 146 -4.61 -5.06 4.95
C ASN A 146 -3.54 -5.79 5.74
N LEU A 147 -2.43 -5.10 6.02
CA LEU A 147 -1.45 -5.59 6.98
C LEU A 147 -2.10 -5.65 8.37
N LYS A 148 -2.24 -6.84 8.92
CA LYS A 148 -2.87 -7.09 10.22
C LYS A 148 -1.86 -7.00 11.36
N GLU A 149 -0.78 -7.74 11.26
CA GLU A 149 0.29 -7.76 12.26
C GLU A 149 1.63 -8.21 11.66
N ALA A 150 2.69 -7.98 12.40
CA ALA A 150 4.02 -8.50 12.11
C ALA A 150 4.46 -9.45 13.23
N LEU A 151 4.78 -10.69 12.86
CA LEU A 151 5.27 -11.72 13.77
C LEU A 151 6.79 -11.68 13.76
N PHE A 152 7.39 -11.32 14.87
CA PHE A 152 8.85 -11.23 15.02
C PHE A 152 9.42 -12.51 15.64
N GLY A 153 10.54 -12.96 15.11
CA GLY A 153 11.19 -14.20 15.53
C GLY A 153 10.55 -15.43 14.89
N GLN A 154 11.23 -16.56 15.06
CA GLN A 154 10.80 -17.85 14.57
C GLN A 154 9.40 -18.20 15.07
N GLN A 155 8.53 -18.68 14.16
CA GLN A 155 7.18 -19.13 14.47
C GLN A 155 7.01 -20.61 14.11
N THR A 156 6.12 -21.27 14.83
CA THR A 156 5.59 -22.59 14.48
C THR A 156 4.36 -22.47 13.60
N GLU A 157 4.00 -23.56 12.91
CA GLU A 157 2.76 -23.61 12.12
C GLU A 157 1.51 -23.26 12.94
N GLU A 158 1.47 -23.66 14.23
CA GLU A 158 0.37 -23.32 15.14
C GLU A 158 0.32 -21.82 15.43
N GLU A 159 1.46 -21.18 15.67
CA GLU A 159 1.54 -19.74 15.92
C GLU A 159 1.10 -18.95 14.69
N PHE A 160 1.52 -19.36 13.50
CA PHE A 160 1.01 -18.77 12.24
C PHE A 160 -0.51 -18.92 12.13
N LYS A 161 -1.06 -20.13 12.32
CA LYS A 161 -2.51 -20.37 12.28
C LYS A 161 -3.27 -19.52 13.30
N ASN A 162 -2.73 -19.38 14.50
CA ASN A 162 -3.33 -18.55 15.53
C ASN A 162 -3.35 -17.06 15.13
N ALA A 163 -2.34 -16.58 14.41
CA ALA A 163 -2.31 -15.21 13.92
C ALA A 163 -3.41 -14.92 12.86
N LEU A 164 -3.79 -15.93 12.07
CA LEU A 164 -4.86 -15.78 11.06
C LEU A 164 -6.26 -15.59 11.70
N ILE A 165 -6.51 -16.19 12.86
CA ILE A 165 -7.83 -16.20 13.51
C ILE A 165 -7.99 -15.18 14.64
N ARG A 166 -6.93 -14.49 15.07
CA ARG A 166 -7.04 -13.41 16.06
C ARG A 166 -7.83 -12.24 15.49
N GLU A 167 -8.82 -11.74 16.23
CA GLU A 167 -9.57 -10.53 15.91
C GLU A 167 -8.82 -9.26 16.32
#